data_b827d24a07dde14e121a42c277c2ddc9
#
_entry.id   b827d24a07dde14e121a42c277c2ddc9
#
_cell.length_a   1.000
_cell.length_b   1.000
_cell.length_c   1.000
_cell.angle_alpha   90.00
_cell.angle_beta   90.00
_cell.angle_gamma   90.00
#
_symmetry.space_group_name_H-M   'P 1'
#
loop_
_entity.id
_entity.type
_entity.pdbx_description
1 polymer ?
#
loop_
_entity_poly.entity_id
_entity_poly.type
_entity_poly.pdbx_seq_one_letter_code
_entity_poly.pdbx_strand_id
1 'polypeptide(L)'
;GRDRARTKMFPISDLGLLEMSRQRVRPSLVQTATQPCPSCGGTGRVLAPDTVVRRLERAIRRARSAGEKREITVRVHPEVALFLLEEEPRFLKRIAAELSIELDIRDDPLMGHDEYKLLAGPADTDVTSKYAVA
;
A
#
# COMPACT_ATOMS: atom_id res chain seq x y z
N GLY A 1 -34.99 -18.42 -2.75
CA GLY A 1 -34.41 -18.76 -3.31
C GLY A 1 -33.73 -18.52 -4.25
N ARG A 2 -33.45 -18.44 -4.64
CA ARG A 2 -32.93 -18.27 -5.38
C ARG A 2 -32.00 -18.98 -5.87
N ASP A 3 -31.43 -19.35 -5.74
CA ASP A 3 -30.49 -20.06 -6.16
C ASP A 3 -30.83 -21.36 -6.22
N ARG A 4 -30.49 -22.11 -6.82
CA ARG A 4 -30.87 -23.26 -6.90
C ARG A 4 -30.23 -24.18 -6.18
N ALA A 5 -29.45 -23.94 -5.52
CA ALA A 5 -28.92 -24.89 -4.73
C ALA A 5 -29.91 -25.24 -3.82
N ARG A 6 -30.49 -26.03 -3.58
CA ARG A 6 -31.46 -26.34 -2.82
C ARG A 6 -31.62 -25.74 -1.64
N THR A 7 -32.37 -25.27 -1.34
CA THR A 7 -32.59 -24.61 -0.22
C THR A 7 -33.71 -25.14 0.36
N LYS A 8 -33.97 -25.57 1.08
CA LYS A 8 -35.03 -26.07 1.58
C LYS A 8 -35.58 -25.28 2.44
N MET A 9 -36.27 -24.84 2.49
CA MET A 9 -36.79 -23.98 3.15
C MET A 9 -37.53 -24.31 4.07
N PHE A 10 -37.71 -24.22 4.70
CA PHE A 10 -38.32 -24.42 5.50
C PHE A 10 -38.81 -23.69 6.14
N PRO A 11 -39.25 -23.29 6.18
CA PRO A 11 -39.70 -22.41 6.35
C PRO A 11 -39.16 -21.50 6.77
N ILE A 12 -38.77 -21.09 6.53
CA ILE A 12 -38.36 -20.40 6.57
C ILE A 12 -38.16 -19.77 7.28
N SER A 13 -38.02 -19.73 7.64
CA SER A 13 -37.67 -19.31 8.03
C SER A 13 -37.19 -19.32 8.50
N ASP A 14 -37.03 -19.44 8.50
CA ASP A 14 -36.33 -19.61 8.46
C ASP A 14 -35.93 -19.48 7.83
N LEU A 15 -36.12 -19.11 7.24
CA LEU A 15 -35.76 -18.94 6.35
C LEU A 15 -35.15 -18.37 5.98
N GLY A 16 -35.40 -17.96 5.91
CA GLY A 16 -34.55 -17.29 5.30
C GLY A 16 -33.22 -17.48 5.66
N LEU A 17 -32.98 -17.63 6.53
CA LEU A 17 -31.78 -17.87 6.86
C LEU A 17 -31.40 -19.15 6.72
N LEU A 18 -32.11 -19.77 6.67
CA LEU A 18 -31.78 -20.95 6.61
C LEU A 18 -31.13 -21.28 5.45
N GLU A 19 -31.34 -20.82 4.63
CA GLU A 19 -30.83 -21.15 3.54
C GLU A 19 -29.55 -20.94 3.34
N MET A 20 -29.14 -20.53 4.09
CA MET A 20 -27.92 -20.20 3.92
C MET A 20 -26.98 -21.20 4.13
N SER A 21 -27.22 -22.19 4.53
CA SER A 21 -26.24 -23.20 4.69
C SER A 21 -25.94 -23.92 3.43
N ARG A 22 -26.26 -23.39 2.28
CA ARG A 22 -25.97 -24.05 1.15
C ARG A 22 -24.52 -24.23 0.93
N GLN A 23 -24.04 -25.34 0.46
CA GLN A 23 -22.72 -25.58 0.21
C GLN A 23 -22.39 -25.27 -1.17
N ARG A 24 -21.24 -24.70 -1.43
CA ARG A 24 -20.83 -24.36 -2.75
C ARG A 24 -20.03 -25.49 -3.31
N VAL A 25 -20.50 -26.10 -4.33
CA VAL A 25 -19.83 -27.23 -4.94
C VAL A 25 -18.64 -26.80 -5.78
N ARG A 26 -18.67 -25.62 -6.33
CA ARG A 26 -17.55 -25.07 -7.07
C ARG A 26 -17.52 -23.57 -6.92
N PRO A 27 -16.39 -22.95 -7.24
CA PRO A 27 -16.27 -21.50 -7.05
C PRO A 27 -17.28 -20.77 -7.90
N SER A 28 -17.70 -19.61 -7.44
CA SER A 28 -18.58 -18.77 -8.23
C SER A 28 -17.84 -18.26 -9.44
N LEU A 29 -18.60 -17.75 -10.40
CA LEU A 29 -18.02 -17.16 -11.58
C LEU A 29 -17.11 -16.00 -11.20
N VAL A 30 -17.50 -15.22 -10.20
CA VAL A 30 -16.68 -14.11 -9.73
C VAL A 30 -15.34 -14.61 -9.19
N GLN A 31 -15.35 -15.66 -8.39
CA GLN A 31 -14.11 -16.20 -7.85
C GLN A 31 -13.22 -16.78 -8.93
N THR A 32 -13.82 -17.31 -9.99
CA THR A 32 -13.04 -17.91 -11.08
C THR A 32 -12.49 -16.86 -12.02
N ALA A 33 -13.24 -15.78 -12.24
CA ALA A 33 -12.89 -14.77 -13.22
C ALA A 33 -12.10 -13.60 -12.66
N THR A 34 -11.94 -13.54 -11.35
CA THR A 34 -11.27 -12.39 -10.71
C THR A 34 -10.17 -12.87 -9.79
N GLN A 35 -9.43 -11.92 -9.27
CA GLN A 35 -8.38 -12.18 -8.30
C GLN A 35 -8.50 -11.14 -7.19
N PRO A 36 -7.88 -11.35 -6.06
CA PRO A 36 -7.89 -10.33 -5.02
C PRO A 36 -7.31 -9.03 -5.54
N CYS A 37 -7.81 -7.91 -5.02
CA CYS A 37 -7.34 -6.60 -5.46
C CYS A 37 -5.84 -6.47 -5.20
N PRO A 38 -5.02 -6.19 -6.20
CA PRO A 38 -3.58 -6.11 -5.99
C PRO A 38 -3.17 -4.93 -5.12
N SER A 39 -3.99 -3.89 -5.02
CA SER A 39 -3.66 -2.75 -4.19
C SER A 39 -3.87 -3.02 -2.71
N CYS A 40 -4.92 -3.76 -2.34
CA CYS A 40 -5.25 -3.97 -0.94
C CYS A 40 -5.24 -5.45 -0.53
N GLY A 41 -5.05 -6.34 -1.48
CA GLY A 41 -5.06 -7.77 -1.18
C GLY A 41 -6.40 -8.30 -0.73
N GLY A 42 -7.47 -7.56 -0.96
CA GLY A 42 -8.81 -7.98 -0.57
C GLY A 42 -9.35 -7.34 0.69
N THR A 43 -8.57 -6.47 1.33
CA THR A 43 -9.01 -5.84 2.58
C THR A 43 -9.91 -4.64 2.36
N GLY A 44 -9.87 -4.04 1.17
CA GLY A 44 -10.59 -2.80 0.89
C GLY A 44 -9.94 -1.56 1.47
N ARG A 45 -8.73 -1.68 2.02
CA ARG A 45 -8.02 -0.56 2.64
C ARG A 45 -6.56 -0.59 2.23
N VAL A 46 -5.97 0.57 2.11
CA VAL A 46 -4.52 0.72 1.90
C VAL A 46 -4.02 1.71 2.93
N LEU A 47 -2.72 1.77 3.12
CA LEU A 47 -2.16 2.73 4.07
C LEU A 47 -2.47 4.14 3.62
N ALA A 48 -2.82 4.99 4.56
CA ALA A 48 -3.01 6.41 4.26
C ALA A 48 -1.66 7.03 3.92
N PRO A 49 -1.64 8.06 3.08
CA PRO A 49 -0.38 8.69 2.70
C PRO A 49 0.47 9.15 3.87
N ASP A 50 -0.13 9.69 4.92
CA ASP A 50 0.65 10.14 6.08
C ASP A 50 1.35 8.99 6.79
N THR A 51 0.76 7.81 6.79
CA THR A 51 1.38 6.63 7.38
C THR A 51 2.59 6.18 6.56
N VAL A 52 2.44 6.22 5.23
CA VAL A 52 3.55 5.89 4.34
C VAL A 52 4.69 6.89 4.52
N VAL A 53 4.35 8.16 4.66
CA VAL A 53 5.36 9.21 4.87
C VAL A 53 6.11 8.99 6.18
N ARG A 54 5.43 8.58 7.24
CA ARG A 54 6.13 8.31 8.51
C ARG A 54 7.08 7.12 8.40
N ARG A 55 6.68 6.09 7.69
CA ARG A 55 7.56 4.94 7.45
C ARG A 55 8.77 5.35 6.60
N LEU A 56 8.51 6.18 5.60
CA LEU A 56 9.54 6.70 4.74
C LEU A 56 10.53 7.54 5.53
N GLU A 57 10.04 8.40 6.41
CA GLU A 57 10.91 9.23 7.23
C GLU A 57 11.85 8.37 8.07
N ARG A 58 11.32 7.33 8.70
CA ARG A 58 12.16 6.45 9.50
C ARG A 58 13.21 5.75 8.66
N ALA A 59 12.84 5.33 7.46
CA ALA A 59 13.78 4.67 6.57
C ALA A 59 14.89 5.63 6.14
N ILE A 60 14.55 6.87 5.83
CA ILE A 60 15.52 7.89 5.45
C ILE A 60 16.49 8.16 6.61
N ARG A 61 15.96 8.27 7.82
CA ARG A 61 16.82 8.52 8.98
C ARG A 61 17.76 7.34 9.23
N ARG A 62 17.28 6.13 9.05
CA ARG A 62 18.13 4.96 9.17
C ARG A 62 19.23 4.94 8.12
N ALA A 63 18.88 5.25 6.88
CA ALA A 63 19.85 5.27 5.80
C ALA A 63 20.94 6.30 6.09
N ARG A 64 20.54 7.47 6.55
CA ARG A 64 21.49 8.51 6.83
C ARG A 64 22.39 8.16 8.01
N SER A 65 21.83 7.54 9.05
CA SER A 65 22.60 7.09 10.20
C SER A 65 23.60 6.00 9.83
N ALA A 66 23.28 5.21 8.82
CA ALA A 66 24.16 4.14 8.36
C ALA A 66 25.24 4.65 7.41
N GLY A 67 25.24 5.94 7.09
CA GLY A 67 26.27 6.52 6.24
C GLY A 67 25.97 6.51 4.75
N GLU A 68 24.72 6.34 4.37
CA GLU A 68 24.38 6.40 2.96
C GLU A 68 24.64 7.79 2.39
N LYS A 69 24.71 7.85 1.07
CA LYS A 69 25.03 9.09 0.39
C LYS A 69 23.98 10.14 0.61
N ARG A 70 24.37 11.38 0.36
CA ARG A 70 23.46 12.49 0.63
C ARG A 70 22.36 12.62 -0.39
N GLU A 71 22.59 12.19 -1.61
CA GLU A 71 21.55 12.25 -2.64
C GLU A 71 20.61 11.08 -2.43
N ILE A 72 19.40 11.36 -2.04
CA ILE A 72 18.39 10.34 -1.82
C ILE A 72 17.18 10.66 -2.69
N THR A 73 16.82 9.72 -3.54
CA THR A 73 15.62 9.82 -4.36
C THR A 73 14.60 8.85 -3.81
N VAL A 74 13.37 9.31 -3.68
CA VAL A 74 12.29 8.50 -3.16
C VAL A 74 11.26 8.32 -4.25
N ARG A 75 10.90 7.08 -4.52
CA ARG A 75 9.79 6.76 -5.42
C ARG A 75 8.61 6.31 -4.60
N VAL A 76 7.46 6.87 -4.88
CA VAL A 76 6.23 6.56 -4.16
C VAL A 76 5.05 6.58 -5.13
N HIS A 77 3.94 6.04 -4.68
CA HIS A 77 2.70 6.12 -5.44
C HIS A 77 2.33 7.60 -5.66
N PRO A 78 1.74 7.94 -6.80
CA PRO A 78 1.39 9.33 -7.09
C PRO A 78 0.58 10.03 -6.00
N GLU A 79 -0.30 9.31 -5.31
CA GLU A 79 -1.06 9.92 -4.23
C GLU A 79 -0.19 10.33 -3.04
N VAL A 80 0.83 9.54 -2.76
CA VAL A 80 1.78 9.86 -1.68
C VAL A 80 2.65 11.04 -2.11
N ALA A 81 3.08 11.06 -3.37
CA ALA A 81 3.87 12.17 -3.88
C ALA A 81 3.09 13.47 -3.80
N LEU A 82 1.82 13.43 -4.19
CA LEU A 82 0.95 14.59 -4.15
C LEU A 82 0.77 15.08 -2.72
N PHE A 83 0.56 14.16 -1.79
CA PHE A 83 0.44 14.48 -0.37
C PHE A 83 1.70 15.22 0.13
N LEU A 84 2.87 14.71 -0.22
CA LEU A 84 4.14 15.31 0.19
C LEU A 84 4.32 16.71 -0.38
N LEU A 85 3.94 16.90 -1.64
CA LEU A 85 4.19 18.16 -2.31
C LEU A 85 3.16 19.24 -1.98
N GLU A 86 1.93 18.84 -1.66
CA GLU A 86 0.86 19.80 -1.44
C GLU A 86 0.46 19.97 0.01
N GLU A 87 0.44 18.90 0.77
CA GLU A 87 -0.02 18.98 2.16
C GLU A 87 1.12 19.02 3.16
N GLU A 88 2.29 18.49 2.80
CA GLU A 88 3.42 18.46 3.72
C GLU A 88 4.70 19.01 3.07
N PRO A 89 4.66 20.16 2.41
CA PRO A 89 5.88 20.66 1.77
C PRO A 89 6.98 21.02 2.78
N ARG A 90 6.59 21.39 3.99
CA ARG A 90 7.57 21.72 5.03
C ARG A 90 8.31 20.50 5.53
N PHE A 91 7.66 19.34 5.47
CA PHE A 91 8.27 18.09 5.89
C PHE A 91 9.52 17.81 5.06
N LEU A 92 9.42 17.94 3.74
CA LEU A 92 10.54 17.66 2.87
C LEU A 92 11.72 18.58 3.15
N LYS A 93 11.44 19.86 3.32
CA LYS A 93 12.49 20.84 3.61
C LYS A 93 13.12 20.59 4.97
N ARG A 94 12.30 20.24 5.94
CA ARG A 94 12.79 19.99 7.30
C ARG A 94 13.70 18.76 7.33
N ILE A 95 13.30 17.69 6.70
CA ILE A 95 14.09 16.46 6.68
C ILE A 95 15.40 16.68 5.90
N ALA A 96 15.32 17.35 4.76
CA ALA A 96 16.50 17.60 3.96
C ALA A 96 17.52 18.43 4.74
N ALA A 97 17.05 19.46 5.43
CA ALA A 97 17.94 20.31 6.22
C ALA A 97 18.48 19.58 7.44
N GLU A 98 17.61 18.87 8.14
CA GLU A 98 17.98 18.19 9.38
C GLU A 98 19.02 17.10 9.15
N LEU A 99 18.90 16.36 8.07
CA LEU A 99 19.79 15.25 7.76
C LEU A 99 20.89 15.64 6.78
N SER A 100 20.88 16.87 6.30
CA SER A 100 21.84 17.39 5.33
C SER A 100 21.86 16.52 4.07
N ILE A 101 20.68 16.24 3.53
CA ILE A 101 20.53 15.42 2.34
C ILE A 101 19.86 16.22 1.22
N GLU A 102 20.05 15.73 0.00
CA GLU A 102 19.34 16.23 -1.16
C GLU A 102 18.24 15.23 -1.44
N LEU A 103 17.02 15.63 -1.20
CA LEU A 103 15.88 14.73 -1.27
C LEU A 103 15.05 15.04 -2.52
N ASP A 104 14.87 14.06 -3.36
CA ASP A 104 14.08 14.18 -4.58
C ASP A 104 12.92 13.19 -4.50
N ILE A 105 11.72 13.66 -4.79
CA ILE A 105 10.52 12.85 -4.75
C ILE A 105 10.06 12.58 -6.15
N ARG A 106 9.84 11.31 -6.49
CA ARG A 106 9.33 10.92 -7.79
C ARG A 106 8.11 10.04 -7.63
N ASP A 107 7.09 10.30 -8.43
CA ASP A 107 5.92 9.46 -8.42
C ASP A 107 6.12 8.31 -9.39
N ASP A 108 5.51 7.19 -9.08
CA ASP A 108 5.57 6.00 -9.91
C ASP A 108 4.18 5.35 -9.88
N PRO A 109 3.41 5.47 -10.97
CA PRO A 109 2.05 4.91 -10.98
C PRO A 109 2.01 3.38 -10.88
N LEU A 110 3.13 2.72 -11.12
CA LEU A 110 3.20 1.27 -11.00
C LEU A 110 3.45 0.81 -9.57
N MET A 111 3.72 1.75 -8.67
CA MET A 111 3.99 1.43 -7.28
C MET A 111 2.70 1.30 -6.49
N GLY A 112 2.65 0.38 -5.54
CA GLY A 112 1.48 0.25 -4.67
C GLY A 112 1.35 1.44 -3.72
N HIS A 113 0.15 1.63 -3.19
CA HIS A 113 -0.13 2.77 -2.31
C HIS A 113 0.70 2.76 -1.03
N ASP A 114 1.11 1.59 -0.56
CA ASP A 114 1.88 1.45 0.67
C ASP A 114 3.32 1.10 0.42
N GLU A 115 3.79 1.22 -0.82
CA GLU A 115 5.16 0.94 -1.17
C GLU A 115 5.95 2.22 -1.33
N TYR A 116 7.25 2.13 -1.12
CA TYR A 116 8.16 3.21 -1.44
C TYR A 116 9.51 2.61 -1.81
N LYS A 117 10.32 3.36 -2.52
CA LYS A 117 11.71 2.95 -2.81
C LYS A 117 12.64 4.07 -2.43
N LEU A 118 13.75 3.69 -1.81
CA LEU A 118 14.84 4.61 -1.50
C LEU A 118 15.99 4.32 -2.45
N LEU A 119 16.41 5.33 -3.17
CA LEU A 119 17.52 5.23 -4.09
C LEU A 119 18.60 6.19 -3.61
N ALA A 120 19.80 5.68 -3.42
CA ALA A 120 20.89 6.46 -2.86
C ALA A 120 21.97 6.72 -3.89
N GLY A 121 22.53 7.92 -3.83
CA GLY A 121 23.63 8.34 -4.66
C GLY A 121 23.25 8.69 -6.08
N PRO A 122 24.21 9.19 -6.87
CA PRO A 122 23.92 9.63 -8.23
C PRO A 122 23.56 8.46 -9.17
N ALA A 123 23.90 7.23 -8.78
CA ALA A 123 23.57 6.06 -9.59
C ALA A 123 22.22 5.47 -9.25
N ASP A 124 21.46 6.10 -8.35
CA ASP A 124 20.13 5.64 -7.91
C ASP A 124 20.16 4.18 -7.46
N THR A 125 21.11 3.85 -6.60
CA THR A 125 21.21 2.50 -6.07
C THR A 125 20.05 2.21 -5.12
N ASP A 126 19.31 1.14 -5.38
CA ASP A 126 18.15 0.80 -4.56
C ASP A 126 18.63 0.23 -3.21
N VAL A 127 18.35 0.95 -2.17
CA VAL A 127 18.71 0.55 -0.80
C VAL A 127 17.48 0.32 0.07
N THR A 128 16.32 0.20 -0.55
CA THR A 128 15.06 0.08 0.18
C THR A 128 15.09 -1.07 1.18
N SER A 129 15.53 -2.23 0.75
CA SER A 129 15.48 -3.42 1.60
C SER A 129 16.40 -3.31 2.81
N LYS A 130 17.43 -2.47 2.74
CA LYS A 130 18.35 -2.30 3.85
C LYS A 130 17.75 -1.48 4.99
N TYR A 131 16.87 -0.56 4.65
CA TYR A 131 16.39 0.41 5.63
C TYR A 131 14.87 0.43 5.78
N ALA A 132 14.18 -0.46 5.12
CA ALA A 132 12.72 -0.49 5.19
C ALA A 132 12.24 -0.70 6.61
N VAL A 133 11.16 -0.03 6.95
CA VAL A 133 10.55 -0.10 8.26
C VAL A 133 9.13 -0.61 8.09
N ALA A 134 8.77 -1.57 8.87
CA ALA A 134 7.42 -2.17 8.80
C ALA A 134 6.35 -1.21 9.31
#